data_9b139974172172e88e8c254f96c98b1a
#
_entry.id   9b139974172172e88e8c254f96c98b1a
#
_cell.length_a   1.000
_cell.length_b   1.000
_cell.length_c   1.000
_cell.angle_alpha   90.00
_cell.angle_beta   90.00
_cell.angle_gamma   90.00
#
_symmetry.space_group_name_H-M   'P 1'
#
loop_
_entity.id
_entity.type
_entity.pdbx_description
1 polymer ?
#
loop_
_entity_poly.entity_id
_entity_poly.type
_entity_poly.pdbx_seq_one_letter_code
_entity_poly.pdbx_strand_id
1 'polypeptide(L)'
;MTEAFLCDAIRTPIGRYGGALSGVRADDLGAVPLKALVERNRDVDWTAIDDVIYGCANQAGEDNRNVARMSALLAGLPQGVPGSTINRLCGSGMDAVGVAARAIKSGEAALMVAGGVESMTRAPFVMGKAASAFARQADIFDTTIGWRFVNPLMKQLHGVDSMPETAENVAVDYNISRADQDLFALRSQQKAARAQQDGTLAEEIVAVTIPQKKGDPVVFSRDEHPRETSLETLAKLKGVVRPDGSVTAGNASGVNDGAAALLLANEETAKRFGLTPRARVLGIATAGVAPRVMGIGPAPATQKLLARLGMTIDQFDVIELNEAFASQGLAVLRMLGVADDDPRVNPNGGAIALGHPLGASGARLVTTAMYQLHRTNGRFALCTMCIGVGQGIAIAIERV
;
A
#
# COMPACT_ATOMS: atom_id res chain seq x y z
N MET A 1 17.77 8.00 22.13
CA MET A 1 16.80 7.02 21.60
C MET A 1 17.47 6.35 20.42
N THR A 2 17.31 5.05 20.28
CA THR A 2 17.81 4.27 19.15
C THR A 2 17.08 4.68 17.87
N GLU A 3 17.81 4.83 16.77
CA GLU A 3 17.20 5.14 15.48
C GLU A 3 16.85 3.86 14.72
N ALA A 4 15.81 3.91 13.89
CA ALA A 4 15.39 2.83 13.02
C ALA A 4 15.69 3.18 11.57
N PHE A 5 16.51 2.37 10.91
CA PHE A 5 16.93 2.58 9.54
C PHE A 5 16.28 1.57 8.60
N LEU A 6 15.84 2.04 7.46
CA LEU A 6 15.53 1.24 6.28
C LEU A 6 16.87 0.93 5.58
N CYS A 7 17.24 -0.34 5.52
CA CYS A 7 18.51 -0.78 4.93
C CYS A 7 18.32 -1.33 3.51
N ASP A 8 17.24 -2.04 3.26
CA ASP A 8 16.86 -2.53 1.93
C ASP A 8 15.34 -2.58 1.78
N ALA A 9 14.85 -2.52 0.54
CA ALA A 9 13.45 -2.64 0.24
C ALA A 9 13.26 -3.15 -1.20
N ILE A 10 12.22 -3.97 -1.40
CA ILE A 10 11.89 -4.53 -2.72
C ILE A 10 10.39 -4.85 -2.77
N ARG A 11 9.81 -4.86 -3.97
CA ARG A 11 8.42 -5.24 -4.20
C ARG A 11 8.27 -6.15 -5.40
N THR A 12 7.17 -6.87 -5.47
CA THR A 12 6.76 -7.51 -6.71
C THR A 12 6.24 -6.46 -7.71
N PRO A 13 6.16 -6.78 -9.01
CA PRO A 13 5.27 -6.04 -9.90
C PRO A 13 3.83 -6.13 -9.37
N ILE A 14 3.03 -5.12 -9.68
CA ILE A 14 1.61 -5.10 -9.32
C ILE A 14 0.80 -5.70 -10.47
N GLY A 15 0.07 -6.80 -10.18
CA GLY A 15 -0.87 -7.45 -11.07
C GLY A 15 -2.22 -6.76 -11.08
N ARG A 16 -2.91 -6.75 -12.21
CA ARG A 16 -4.33 -6.37 -12.29
C ARG A 16 -5.22 -7.53 -11.84
N TYR A 17 -6.45 -7.22 -11.50
CA TYR A 17 -7.47 -8.23 -11.19
C TYR A 17 -7.61 -9.26 -12.33
N GLY A 18 -7.50 -10.54 -11.99
CA GLY A 18 -7.53 -11.63 -12.96
C GLY A 18 -6.36 -11.64 -13.95
N GLY A 19 -5.29 -10.88 -13.68
CA GLY A 19 -4.10 -10.77 -14.53
C GLY A 19 -3.03 -11.82 -14.27
N ALA A 20 -1.78 -11.45 -14.53
CA ALA A 20 -0.64 -12.37 -14.48
C ALA A 20 -0.46 -13.07 -13.12
N LEU A 21 -0.75 -12.38 -12.01
CA LEU A 21 -0.61 -12.93 -10.66
C LEU A 21 -1.83 -13.77 -10.19
N SER A 22 -2.87 -13.92 -10.99
CA SER A 22 -4.11 -14.63 -10.61
C SER A 22 -3.90 -16.10 -10.22
N GLY A 23 -2.84 -16.73 -10.72
CA GLY A 23 -2.45 -18.10 -10.37
C GLY A 23 -1.54 -18.22 -9.15
N VAL A 24 -1.05 -17.11 -8.60
CA VAL A 24 -0.10 -17.08 -7.49
C VAL A 24 -0.85 -16.92 -6.17
N ARG A 25 -0.62 -17.82 -5.22
CA ARG A 25 -1.23 -17.76 -3.88
C ARG A 25 -0.72 -16.54 -3.11
N ALA A 26 -1.53 -15.99 -2.20
CA ALA A 26 -1.14 -14.82 -1.41
C ALA A 26 0.09 -15.07 -0.53
N ASP A 27 0.18 -16.24 0.09
CA ASP A 27 1.32 -16.65 0.93
C ASP A 27 2.61 -16.85 0.12
N ASP A 28 2.53 -17.42 -1.08
CA ASP A 28 3.66 -17.54 -2.02
C ASP A 28 4.09 -16.15 -2.55
N LEU A 29 3.12 -15.29 -2.89
CA LEU A 29 3.39 -13.93 -3.37
C LEU A 29 4.12 -13.10 -2.31
N GLY A 30 3.69 -13.19 -1.04
CA GLY A 30 4.36 -12.54 0.10
C GLY A 30 5.78 -13.05 0.33
N ALA A 31 6.08 -14.30 -0.02
CA ALA A 31 7.42 -14.87 0.11
C ALA A 31 8.42 -14.32 -0.93
N VAL A 32 7.95 -13.87 -2.10
CA VAL A 32 8.85 -13.40 -3.18
C VAL A 32 9.76 -12.24 -2.75
N PRO A 33 9.26 -11.12 -2.22
CA PRO A 33 10.12 -10.02 -1.80
C PRO A 33 10.99 -10.38 -0.58
N LEU A 34 10.52 -11.26 0.32
CA LEU A 34 11.34 -11.77 1.43
C LEU A 34 12.55 -12.55 0.92
N LYS A 35 12.32 -13.48 -0.01
CA LYS A 35 13.39 -14.26 -0.63
C LYS A 35 14.40 -13.37 -1.33
N ALA A 36 13.93 -12.35 -2.03
CA ALA A 36 14.80 -11.36 -2.67
C ALA A 36 15.66 -10.59 -1.65
N LEU A 37 15.10 -10.18 -0.51
CA LEU A 37 15.89 -9.56 0.56
C LEU A 37 16.99 -10.51 1.09
N VAL A 38 16.66 -11.80 1.28
CA VAL A 38 17.64 -12.80 1.72
C VAL A 38 18.78 -12.95 0.69
N GLU A 39 18.45 -13.06 -0.58
CA GLU A 39 19.43 -13.21 -1.67
C GLU A 39 20.33 -11.98 -1.85
N ARG A 40 19.80 -10.77 -1.58
CA ARG A 40 20.53 -9.50 -1.69
C ARG A 40 21.42 -9.20 -0.50
N ASN A 41 21.08 -9.71 0.69
CA ASN A 41 21.76 -9.41 1.95
C ASN A 41 22.36 -10.68 2.57
N ARG A 42 23.32 -11.28 1.85
CA ARG A 42 23.90 -12.59 2.19
C ARG A 42 24.72 -12.60 3.48
N ASP A 43 25.22 -11.45 3.91
CA ASP A 43 26.03 -11.32 5.13
C ASP A 43 25.16 -11.18 6.40
N VAL A 44 23.84 -11.06 6.24
CA VAL A 44 22.91 -11.03 7.36
C VAL A 44 22.72 -12.42 7.93
N ASP A 45 22.91 -12.56 9.23
CA ASP A 45 22.44 -13.73 9.97
C ASP A 45 20.92 -13.65 10.13
N TRP A 46 20.20 -14.34 9.26
CA TRP A 46 18.74 -14.33 9.23
C TRP A 46 18.11 -14.99 10.47
N THR A 47 18.89 -15.66 11.34
CA THR A 47 18.41 -16.14 12.65
C THR A 47 18.26 -14.99 13.65
N ALA A 48 18.91 -13.84 13.39
CA ALA A 48 18.87 -12.64 14.22
C ALA A 48 17.66 -11.73 13.95
N ILE A 49 16.77 -12.09 13.01
CA ILE A 49 15.52 -11.35 12.78
C ILE A 49 14.60 -11.50 14.00
N ASP A 50 14.28 -10.40 14.64
CA ASP A 50 13.38 -10.37 15.80
C ASP A 50 11.93 -10.68 15.43
N ASP A 51 11.42 -10.12 14.32
CA ASP A 51 10.07 -10.41 13.83
C ASP A 51 9.90 -10.02 12.34
N VAL A 52 8.94 -10.65 11.67
CA VAL A 52 8.44 -10.32 10.34
C VAL A 52 7.03 -9.76 10.47
N ILE A 53 6.84 -8.46 10.24
CA ILE A 53 5.52 -7.80 10.33
C ILE A 53 4.98 -7.52 8.93
N TYR A 54 3.91 -8.18 8.54
CA TYR A 54 3.25 -7.95 7.26
C TYR A 54 1.85 -7.39 7.41
N GLY A 55 1.52 -6.41 6.56
CA GLY A 55 0.16 -5.96 6.36
C GLY A 55 -0.61 -6.89 5.42
N CYS A 56 -1.84 -7.23 5.79
CA CYS A 56 -2.80 -7.91 4.93
C CYS A 56 -4.22 -7.54 5.35
N ALA A 57 -5.05 -7.07 4.41
CA ALA A 57 -6.37 -6.55 4.73
C ALA A 57 -7.44 -7.64 4.74
N ASN A 58 -7.42 -8.58 3.81
CA ASN A 58 -8.49 -9.54 3.66
C ASN A 58 -8.44 -10.66 4.71
N GLN A 59 -7.41 -11.47 4.73
CA GLN A 59 -7.21 -12.60 5.66
C GLN A 59 -8.37 -13.62 5.69
N ALA A 60 -9.16 -13.72 4.63
CA ALA A 60 -10.31 -14.64 4.55
C ALA A 60 -10.01 -15.93 3.78
N GLY A 61 -8.95 -15.95 2.97
CA GLY A 61 -8.58 -17.07 2.09
C GLY A 61 -7.25 -17.69 2.45
N GLU A 62 -6.37 -17.77 1.47
CA GLU A 62 -5.02 -18.38 1.59
C GLU A 62 -4.12 -17.60 2.55
N ASP A 63 -4.48 -16.38 2.87
CA ASP A 63 -3.87 -15.42 3.79
C ASP A 63 -4.37 -15.51 5.25
N ASN A 64 -5.27 -16.45 5.57
CA ASN A 64 -5.96 -16.52 6.86
C ASN A 64 -5.10 -16.94 8.06
N ARG A 65 -4.01 -17.68 7.82
CA ARG A 65 -3.16 -18.29 8.86
C ARG A 65 -1.90 -17.48 9.13
N ASN A 66 -2.03 -16.18 9.43
CA ASN A 66 -0.86 -15.34 9.67
C ASN A 66 0.08 -15.36 8.45
N VAL A 67 -0.34 -14.69 7.38
CA VAL A 67 0.38 -14.69 6.10
C VAL A 67 1.83 -14.22 6.22
N ALA A 68 2.15 -13.35 7.19
CA ALA A 68 3.54 -12.96 7.47
C ALA A 68 4.42 -14.17 7.82
N ARG A 69 3.95 -14.99 8.76
CA ARG A 69 4.68 -16.21 9.17
C ARG A 69 4.72 -17.24 8.06
N MET A 70 3.62 -17.43 7.32
CA MET A 70 3.58 -18.34 6.17
C MET A 70 4.59 -17.93 5.10
N SER A 71 4.59 -16.64 4.71
CA SER A 71 5.52 -16.10 3.72
C SER A 71 6.98 -16.19 4.18
N ALA A 72 7.27 -15.95 5.47
CA ALA A 72 8.62 -16.10 6.02
C ALA A 72 9.15 -17.52 5.88
N LEU A 73 8.35 -18.52 6.23
CA LEU A 73 8.72 -19.94 6.08
C LEU A 73 8.89 -20.35 4.62
N LEU A 74 7.97 -19.91 3.74
CA LEU A 74 8.03 -20.19 2.30
C LEU A 74 9.22 -19.50 1.61
N ALA A 75 9.65 -18.35 2.13
CA ALA A 75 10.86 -17.67 1.69
C ALA A 75 12.16 -18.38 2.15
N GLY A 76 12.06 -19.36 3.04
CA GLY A 76 13.19 -20.10 3.57
C GLY A 76 13.86 -19.45 4.78
N LEU A 77 13.21 -18.49 5.45
CA LEU A 77 13.71 -17.94 6.70
C LEU A 77 13.79 -19.04 7.78
N PRO A 78 14.74 -18.94 8.72
CA PRO A 78 14.88 -19.92 9.80
C PRO A 78 13.59 -20.08 10.61
N GLN A 79 13.29 -21.31 11.05
CA GLN A 79 12.06 -21.59 11.81
C GLN A 79 11.97 -20.85 13.16
N GLY A 80 13.09 -20.37 13.67
CA GLY A 80 13.14 -19.53 14.87
C GLY A 80 12.62 -18.13 14.67
N VAL A 81 12.54 -17.61 13.43
CA VAL A 81 12.07 -16.25 13.12
C VAL A 81 10.54 -16.19 13.23
N PRO A 82 9.95 -15.40 14.12
CA PRO A 82 8.52 -15.28 14.23
C PRO A 82 7.92 -14.44 13.09
N GLY A 83 6.60 -14.30 13.07
CA GLY A 83 5.91 -13.42 12.13
C GLY A 83 4.54 -13.02 12.64
N SER A 84 4.11 -11.80 12.33
CA SER A 84 2.81 -11.27 12.71
C SER A 84 2.14 -10.54 11.55
N THR A 85 0.86 -10.82 11.34
CA THR A 85 0.05 -10.15 10.32
C THR A 85 -0.82 -9.10 10.99
N ILE A 86 -0.73 -7.86 10.50
CA ILE A 86 -1.52 -6.75 11.01
C ILE A 86 -2.53 -6.27 9.97
N ASN A 87 -3.67 -5.77 10.45
CA ASN A 87 -4.74 -5.26 9.62
C ASN A 87 -5.13 -3.85 10.05
N ARG A 88 -4.78 -2.89 9.21
CA ARG A 88 -5.29 -1.52 9.18
C ARG A 88 -5.84 -1.24 7.78
N LEU A 89 -6.56 -2.20 7.19
CA LEU A 89 -7.06 -2.15 5.82
C LEU A 89 -5.97 -1.65 4.84
N CYS A 90 -6.25 -0.63 4.02
CA CYS A 90 -5.30 -0.08 3.05
C CYS A 90 -3.95 0.32 3.65
N GLY A 91 -3.94 0.78 4.91
CA GLY A 91 -2.73 1.26 5.61
C GLY A 91 -1.87 0.17 6.25
N SER A 92 -2.24 -1.11 6.12
CA SER A 92 -1.61 -2.22 6.85
C SER A 92 -0.09 -2.30 6.60
N GLY A 93 0.36 -2.20 5.35
CA GLY A 93 1.79 -2.27 5.02
C GLY A 93 2.61 -1.10 5.58
N MET A 94 2.05 0.12 5.59
CA MET A 94 2.71 1.27 6.21
C MET A 94 2.74 1.16 7.74
N ASP A 95 1.67 0.65 8.33
CA ASP A 95 1.62 0.39 9.78
C ASP A 95 2.62 -0.71 10.18
N ALA A 96 2.82 -1.72 9.34
CA ALA A 96 3.86 -2.74 9.54
C ALA A 96 5.25 -2.11 9.64
N VAL A 97 5.62 -1.20 8.72
CA VAL A 97 6.86 -0.44 8.78
C VAL A 97 6.93 0.40 10.08
N GLY A 98 5.82 1.02 10.45
CA GLY A 98 5.73 1.81 11.68
C GLY A 98 5.85 0.97 12.95
N VAL A 99 5.29 -0.24 13.01
CA VAL A 99 5.44 -1.18 14.14
C VAL A 99 6.90 -1.59 14.28
N ALA A 100 7.53 -2.03 13.19
CA ALA A 100 8.94 -2.42 13.18
C ALA A 100 9.86 -1.26 13.62
N ALA A 101 9.64 -0.06 13.07
CA ALA A 101 10.43 1.11 13.45
C ALA A 101 10.25 1.49 14.94
N ARG A 102 9.04 1.35 15.50
CA ARG A 102 8.80 1.60 16.93
C ARG A 102 9.48 0.56 17.82
N ALA A 103 9.43 -0.73 17.45
CA ALA A 103 10.11 -1.80 18.19
C ALA A 103 11.64 -1.57 18.22
N ILE A 104 12.24 -1.16 17.11
CA ILE A 104 13.66 -0.82 17.07
C ILE A 104 13.96 0.43 17.92
N LYS A 105 13.14 1.49 17.80
CA LYS A 105 13.35 2.73 18.57
C LYS A 105 13.17 2.56 20.07
N SER A 106 12.31 1.64 20.51
CA SER A 106 12.12 1.29 21.93
C SER A 106 13.25 0.42 22.48
N GLY A 107 14.05 -0.20 21.63
CA GLY A 107 15.09 -1.15 22.00
C GLY A 107 14.60 -2.59 22.25
N GLU A 108 13.33 -2.88 21.88
CA GLU A 108 12.76 -4.23 21.97
C GLU A 108 13.21 -5.12 20.80
N ALA A 109 13.63 -4.51 19.69
CA ALA A 109 14.14 -5.20 18.51
C ALA A 109 15.38 -4.49 17.95
N ALA A 110 16.21 -5.24 17.22
CA ALA A 110 17.41 -4.71 16.58
C ALA A 110 17.39 -4.88 15.05
N LEU A 111 16.74 -5.96 14.56
CA LEU A 111 16.65 -6.31 13.14
C LEU A 111 15.25 -6.85 12.83
N MET A 112 14.54 -6.22 11.92
CA MET A 112 13.17 -6.58 11.59
C MET A 112 12.92 -6.57 10.08
N VAL A 113 11.97 -7.38 9.66
CA VAL A 113 11.37 -7.24 8.32
C VAL A 113 9.96 -6.70 8.47
N ALA A 114 9.63 -5.68 7.67
CA ALA A 114 8.28 -5.16 7.56
C ALA A 114 7.82 -5.18 6.11
N GLY A 115 6.52 -5.28 5.88
CA GLY A 115 6.03 -5.31 4.51
C GLY A 115 4.53 -5.51 4.44
N GLY A 116 4.10 -6.15 3.37
CA GLY A 116 2.72 -6.55 3.23
C GLY A 116 2.43 -7.24 1.91
N VAL A 117 1.29 -7.91 1.87
CA VAL A 117 0.81 -8.64 0.70
C VAL A 117 -0.70 -8.50 0.59
N GLU A 118 -1.19 -8.45 -0.63
CA GLU A 118 -2.60 -8.60 -0.93
C GLU A 118 -2.76 -9.33 -2.26
N SER A 119 -3.62 -10.34 -2.29
CA SER A 119 -4.14 -10.91 -3.53
C SER A 119 -5.66 -10.71 -3.56
N MET A 120 -6.08 -9.62 -4.17
CA MET A 120 -7.51 -9.31 -4.29
C MET A 120 -8.19 -10.20 -5.35
N THR A 121 -7.44 -10.71 -6.33
CA THR A 121 -7.93 -11.68 -7.32
C THR A 121 -8.34 -13.00 -6.68
N ARG A 122 -7.62 -13.44 -5.65
CA ARG A 122 -7.84 -14.73 -4.99
C ARG A 122 -8.65 -14.61 -3.71
N ALA A 123 -9.20 -13.44 -3.44
CA ALA A 123 -10.13 -13.22 -2.32
C ALA A 123 -11.32 -14.18 -2.45
N PRO A 124 -11.62 -15.01 -1.43
CA PRO A 124 -12.62 -16.06 -1.54
C PRO A 124 -14.04 -15.54 -1.39
N PHE A 125 -15.00 -16.35 -1.83
CA PHE A 125 -16.36 -16.24 -1.36
C PHE A 125 -16.45 -16.79 0.08
N VAL A 126 -17.23 -16.12 0.93
CA VAL A 126 -17.47 -16.53 2.32
C VAL A 126 -18.96 -16.59 2.61
N MET A 127 -19.33 -17.51 3.50
CA MET A 127 -20.70 -17.74 3.94
C MET A 127 -20.72 -17.81 5.47
N GLY A 128 -21.64 -17.09 6.09
CA GLY A 128 -21.88 -17.16 7.54
C GLY A 128 -22.53 -18.49 7.92
N LYS A 129 -22.41 -18.86 9.20
CA LYS A 129 -23.23 -19.94 9.75
C LYS A 129 -24.70 -19.50 9.79
N ALA A 130 -25.61 -20.45 9.64
CA ALA A 130 -27.05 -20.20 9.73
C ALA A 130 -27.39 -19.52 11.07
N ALA A 131 -28.20 -18.47 11.02
CA ALA A 131 -28.63 -17.74 12.22
C ALA A 131 -29.67 -18.51 13.06
N SER A 132 -30.35 -19.50 12.46
CA SER A 132 -31.35 -20.34 13.12
C SER A 132 -31.27 -21.79 12.64
N ALA A 133 -31.77 -22.72 13.46
CA ALA A 133 -31.92 -24.11 13.05
C ALA A 133 -32.84 -24.21 11.84
N PHE A 134 -32.53 -25.12 10.92
CA PHE A 134 -33.30 -25.39 9.70
C PHE A 134 -33.44 -24.17 8.77
N ALA A 135 -32.50 -23.21 8.80
CA ALA A 135 -32.49 -22.10 7.85
C ALA A 135 -32.48 -22.63 6.41
N ARG A 136 -33.28 -22.00 5.53
CA ARG A 136 -33.46 -22.40 4.10
C ARG A 136 -32.75 -21.43 3.17
N GLN A 137 -32.03 -20.45 3.70
CA GLN A 137 -31.27 -19.44 2.95
C GLN A 137 -29.89 -19.25 3.57
N ALA A 138 -28.92 -18.94 2.74
CA ALA A 138 -27.57 -18.57 3.12
C ALA A 138 -27.07 -17.46 2.17
N ASP A 139 -26.50 -16.42 2.74
CA ASP A 139 -25.86 -15.35 1.96
C ASP A 139 -24.40 -15.73 1.69
N ILE A 140 -23.96 -15.57 0.45
CA ILE A 140 -22.57 -15.74 0.04
C ILE A 140 -22.04 -14.35 -0.32
N PHE A 141 -20.89 -13.98 0.23
CA PHE A 141 -20.25 -12.69 0.02
C PHE A 141 -18.93 -12.87 -0.72
N ASP A 142 -18.71 -12.06 -1.75
CA ASP A 142 -17.40 -11.86 -2.35
C ASP A 142 -16.55 -10.99 -1.42
N THR A 143 -15.33 -11.43 -1.10
CA THR A 143 -14.43 -10.70 -0.20
C THR A 143 -13.39 -9.86 -0.92
N THR A 144 -13.45 -9.78 -2.25
CA THR A 144 -12.54 -8.99 -3.09
C THR A 144 -12.53 -7.52 -2.67
N ILE A 145 -13.71 -6.92 -2.51
CA ILE A 145 -13.90 -5.53 -2.12
C ILE A 145 -15.29 -5.34 -1.47
N GLY A 146 -15.40 -4.35 -0.60
CA GLY A 146 -16.70 -3.96 -0.04
C GLY A 146 -17.01 -4.63 1.29
N TRP A 147 -18.25 -4.39 1.73
CA TRP A 147 -18.75 -4.83 3.02
C TRP A 147 -19.29 -6.27 2.97
N ARG A 148 -19.02 -7.02 4.03
CA ARG A 148 -19.57 -8.33 4.30
C ARG A 148 -19.89 -8.47 5.79
N PHE A 149 -20.88 -9.27 6.14
CA PHE A 149 -21.31 -9.46 7.54
C PHE A 149 -21.57 -8.13 8.27
N VAL A 150 -22.30 -7.22 7.62
CA VAL A 150 -22.53 -5.87 8.10
C VAL A 150 -23.15 -5.88 9.49
N ASN A 151 -22.51 -5.21 10.45
CA ASN A 151 -23.08 -4.97 11.78
C ASN A 151 -24.21 -3.94 11.65
N PRO A 152 -25.46 -4.27 12.08
CA PRO A 152 -26.61 -3.38 11.94
C PRO A 152 -26.44 -2.04 12.65
N LEU A 153 -25.82 -2.03 13.85
CA LEU A 153 -25.58 -0.80 14.61
C LEU A 153 -24.52 0.08 13.91
N MET A 154 -23.47 -0.53 13.36
CA MET A 154 -22.47 0.19 12.57
C MET A 154 -23.12 0.86 11.35
N LYS A 155 -23.99 0.13 10.64
CA LYS A 155 -24.74 0.68 9.50
C LYS A 155 -25.64 1.84 9.91
N GLN A 156 -26.31 1.74 11.05
CA GLN A 156 -27.19 2.80 11.58
C GLN A 156 -26.42 4.04 11.99
N LEU A 157 -25.28 3.89 12.66
CA LEU A 157 -24.53 5.02 13.23
C LEU A 157 -23.60 5.72 12.24
N HIS A 158 -23.00 4.97 11.33
CA HIS A 158 -21.90 5.46 10.50
C HIS A 158 -22.07 5.20 9.00
N GLY A 159 -23.11 4.45 8.60
CA GLY A 159 -23.29 4.01 7.22
C GLY A 159 -22.32 2.89 6.84
N VAL A 160 -22.48 2.36 5.64
CA VAL A 160 -21.63 1.33 5.03
C VAL A 160 -21.42 1.65 3.55
N ASP A 161 -21.11 2.90 3.27
CA ASP A 161 -20.86 3.36 1.91
C ASP A 161 -19.75 2.53 1.26
N SER A 162 -19.91 2.17 0.01
CA SER A 162 -18.85 1.54 -0.77
C SER A 162 -17.67 2.52 -0.94
N MET A 163 -16.50 2.01 -1.27
CA MET A 163 -15.33 2.88 -1.45
C MET A 163 -15.54 3.96 -2.52
N PRO A 164 -16.14 3.66 -3.71
CA PRO A 164 -16.48 4.70 -4.68
C PRO A 164 -17.51 5.72 -4.16
N GLU A 165 -18.49 5.31 -3.34
CA GLU A 165 -19.43 6.25 -2.70
C GLU A 165 -18.74 7.20 -1.75
N THR A 166 -17.78 6.72 -0.95
CA THR A 166 -16.98 7.61 -0.08
C THR A 166 -16.17 8.63 -0.90
N ALA A 167 -15.69 8.24 -2.07
CA ALA A 167 -14.98 9.14 -2.99
C ALA A 167 -15.89 10.18 -3.63
N GLU A 168 -17.15 9.83 -3.97
CA GLU A 168 -18.17 10.80 -4.40
C GLU A 168 -18.52 11.78 -3.27
N ASN A 169 -18.65 11.28 -2.03
CA ASN A 169 -18.88 12.15 -0.88
C ASN A 169 -17.76 13.18 -0.72
N VAL A 170 -16.49 12.75 -0.87
CA VAL A 170 -15.35 13.67 -0.85
C VAL A 170 -15.40 14.66 -2.00
N ALA A 171 -15.74 14.22 -3.22
CA ALA A 171 -15.85 15.10 -4.37
C ALA A 171 -16.89 16.21 -4.14
N VAL A 172 -18.02 15.87 -3.56
CA VAL A 172 -19.10 16.82 -3.23
C VAL A 172 -18.69 17.74 -2.09
N ASP A 173 -18.27 17.20 -0.95
CA ASP A 173 -18.01 17.96 0.27
C ASP A 173 -16.80 18.93 0.11
N TYR A 174 -15.84 18.56 -0.74
CA TYR A 174 -14.62 19.35 -1.00
C TYR A 174 -14.60 20.04 -2.36
N ASN A 175 -15.72 20.04 -3.09
CA ASN A 175 -15.88 20.72 -4.39
C ASN A 175 -14.81 20.29 -5.42
N ILE A 176 -14.54 18.99 -5.54
CA ILE A 176 -13.60 18.45 -6.52
C ILE A 176 -14.34 18.13 -7.82
N SER A 177 -14.03 18.87 -8.87
CA SER A 177 -14.69 18.70 -10.17
C SER A 177 -14.28 17.38 -10.85
N ARG A 178 -15.14 16.88 -11.75
CA ARG A 178 -14.82 15.74 -12.61
C ARG A 178 -13.60 16.02 -13.48
N ALA A 179 -13.46 17.22 -14.00
CA ALA A 179 -12.35 17.63 -14.85
C ALA A 179 -11.01 17.58 -14.09
N ASP A 180 -10.99 18.08 -12.84
CA ASP A 180 -9.80 17.99 -11.99
C ASP A 180 -9.41 16.54 -11.72
N GLN A 181 -10.40 15.67 -11.44
CA GLN A 181 -10.17 14.23 -11.18
C GLN A 181 -9.58 13.53 -12.40
N ASP A 182 -10.12 13.79 -13.59
CA ASP A 182 -9.62 13.18 -14.83
C ASP A 182 -8.23 13.70 -15.18
N LEU A 183 -7.93 14.99 -14.96
CA LEU A 183 -6.59 15.55 -15.15
C LEU A 183 -5.57 14.96 -14.19
N PHE A 184 -5.93 14.80 -12.92
CA PHE A 184 -5.08 14.16 -11.91
C PHE A 184 -4.76 12.71 -12.31
N ALA A 185 -5.77 11.95 -12.75
CA ALA A 185 -5.61 10.57 -13.21
C ALA A 185 -4.72 10.47 -14.46
N LEU A 186 -4.90 11.38 -15.43
CA LEU A 186 -4.04 11.43 -16.61
C LEU A 186 -2.57 11.66 -16.23
N ARG A 187 -2.30 12.62 -15.33
CA ARG A 187 -0.95 12.89 -14.84
C ARG A 187 -0.33 11.67 -14.15
N SER A 188 -1.10 10.93 -13.36
CA SER A 188 -0.64 9.68 -12.72
C SER A 188 -0.22 8.65 -13.78
N GLN A 189 -1.03 8.43 -14.82
CA GLN A 189 -0.72 7.51 -15.92
C GLN A 189 0.54 7.94 -16.68
N GLN A 190 0.68 9.22 -17.00
CA GLN A 190 1.85 9.76 -17.70
C GLN A 190 3.15 9.59 -16.90
N LYS A 191 3.10 9.86 -15.59
CA LYS A 191 4.24 9.66 -14.69
C LYS A 191 4.63 8.19 -14.61
N ALA A 192 3.67 7.28 -14.45
CA ALA A 192 3.92 5.84 -14.41
C ALA A 192 4.48 5.30 -15.74
N ALA A 193 3.92 5.73 -16.87
CA ALA A 193 4.41 5.33 -18.18
C ALA A 193 5.88 5.74 -18.40
N ARG A 194 6.24 6.98 -18.06
CA ARG A 194 7.62 7.47 -18.09
C ARG A 194 8.52 6.64 -17.20
N ALA A 195 8.15 6.44 -15.92
CA ALA A 195 8.95 5.72 -14.95
C ALA A 195 9.10 4.21 -15.26
N GLN A 196 8.17 3.64 -16.01
CA GLN A 196 8.31 2.30 -16.58
C GLN A 196 9.24 2.28 -17.79
N GLN A 197 9.21 3.31 -18.64
CA GLN A 197 9.98 3.38 -19.86
C GLN A 197 11.46 3.64 -19.58
N ASP A 198 11.78 4.50 -18.62
CA ASP A 198 13.16 4.86 -18.26
C ASP A 198 13.81 3.88 -17.24
N GLY A 199 13.07 2.84 -16.81
CA GLY A 199 13.58 1.82 -15.89
C GLY A 199 13.51 2.20 -14.41
N THR A 200 13.01 3.38 -14.08
CA THR A 200 12.89 3.88 -12.69
C THR A 200 12.16 2.89 -11.77
N LEU A 201 11.02 2.34 -12.22
CA LEU A 201 10.26 1.39 -11.41
C LEU A 201 10.92 0.00 -11.34
N ALA A 202 11.74 -0.37 -12.33
CA ALA A 202 12.42 -1.66 -12.35
C ALA A 202 13.45 -1.82 -11.21
N GLU A 203 14.01 -0.71 -10.71
CA GLU A 203 14.99 -0.72 -9.61
C GLU A 203 14.44 -1.27 -8.29
N GLU A 204 13.13 -1.09 -8.07
CA GLU A 204 12.44 -1.52 -6.84
C GLU A 204 11.67 -2.84 -7.00
N ILE A 205 11.71 -3.46 -8.20
CA ILE A 205 10.92 -4.65 -8.54
C ILE A 205 11.77 -5.90 -8.55
N VAL A 206 11.30 -6.95 -7.87
CA VAL A 206 11.73 -8.34 -8.06
C VAL A 206 10.72 -9.09 -8.92
N ALA A 207 11.18 -9.76 -9.96
CA ALA A 207 10.31 -10.54 -10.85
C ALA A 207 9.67 -11.72 -10.11
N VAL A 208 8.41 -12.02 -10.45
CA VAL A 208 7.69 -13.21 -10.00
C VAL A 208 7.76 -14.26 -11.09
N THR A 209 8.38 -15.39 -10.78
CA THR A 209 8.43 -16.55 -11.69
C THR A 209 7.19 -17.41 -11.48
N ILE A 210 6.36 -17.50 -12.51
CA ILE A 210 5.04 -18.17 -12.47
C ILE A 210 5.16 -19.49 -13.23
N PRO A 211 5.13 -20.64 -12.52
CA PRO A 211 5.16 -21.95 -13.18
C PRO A 211 4.00 -22.15 -14.15
N GLN A 212 4.26 -22.76 -15.28
CA GLN A 212 3.25 -23.13 -16.26
C GLN A 212 2.99 -24.63 -16.24
N LYS A 213 1.76 -25.04 -16.56
CA LYS A 213 1.42 -26.46 -16.70
C LYS A 213 2.21 -27.15 -17.83
N LYS A 214 2.56 -26.37 -18.87
CA LYS A 214 3.38 -26.80 -20.01
C LYS A 214 4.22 -25.61 -20.48
N GLY A 215 5.46 -25.90 -20.88
CA GLY A 215 6.42 -24.88 -21.34
C GLY A 215 7.21 -24.23 -20.21
N ASP A 216 7.96 -23.17 -20.54
CA ASP A 216 8.79 -22.45 -19.60
C ASP A 216 7.98 -21.60 -18.63
N PRO A 217 8.47 -21.33 -17.42
CA PRO A 217 7.83 -20.40 -16.50
C PRO A 217 7.70 -19.01 -17.11
N VAL A 218 6.61 -18.31 -16.80
CA VAL A 218 6.44 -16.89 -17.15
C VAL A 218 7.15 -16.05 -16.10
N VAL A 219 8.03 -15.15 -16.56
CA VAL A 219 8.69 -14.17 -15.69
C VAL A 219 7.90 -12.86 -15.75
N PHE A 220 7.17 -12.55 -14.68
CA PHE A 220 6.41 -11.32 -14.53
C PHE A 220 7.25 -10.28 -13.78
N SER A 221 7.71 -9.22 -14.49
CA SER A 221 8.71 -8.25 -14.01
C SER A 221 8.29 -6.80 -14.17
N ARG A 222 7.07 -6.51 -14.60
CA ARG A 222 6.58 -5.15 -14.88
C ARG A 222 5.16 -4.98 -14.34
N ASP A 223 4.87 -3.80 -13.78
CA ASP A 223 3.52 -3.44 -13.36
C ASP A 223 2.54 -3.52 -14.54
N GLU A 224 1.43 -4.21 -14.35
CA GLU A 224 0.49 -4.57 -15.40
C GLU A 224 -0.68 -3.60 -15.52
N HIS A 225 -0.90 -2.77 -14.50
CA HIS A 225 -2.07 -1.91 -14.41
C HIS A 225 -1.96 -0.60 -15.24
N PRO A 226 -0.78 0.03 -15.45
CA PRO A 226 -0.64 1.25 -16.24
C PRO A 226 -1.22 1.11 -17.64
N ARG A 227 -1.91 2.16 -18.12
CA ARG A 227 -2.58 2.18 -19.42
C ARG A 227 -2.48 3.54 -20.08
N GLU A 228 -2.38 3.55 -21.41
CA GLU A 228 -2.50 4.78 -22.19
C GLU A 228 -3.93 5.33 -22.10
N THR A 229 -4.05 6.63 -21.91
CA THR A 229 -5.33 7.34 -21.85
C THR A 229 -5.18 8.81 -22.27
N SER A 230 -6.31 9.50 -22.45
CA SER A 230 -6.37 10.95 -22.74
C SER A 230 -7.56 11.56 -21.99
N LEU A 231 -7.60 12.90 -21.88
CA LEU A 231 -8.74 13.59 -21.26
C LEU A 231 -10.05 13.27 -22.00
N GLU A 232 -10.02 13.18 -23.33
CA GLU A 232 -11.20 12.84 -24.13
C GLU A 232 -11.69 11.40 -23.85
N THR A 233 -10.77 10.48 -23.59
CA THR A 233 -11.11 9.09 -23.21
C THR A 233 -11.69 9.04 -21.81
N LEU A 234 -11.06 9.71 -20.85
CA LEU A 234 -11.52 9.77 -19.46
C LEU A 234 -12.89 10.43 -19.35
N ALA A 235 -13.12 11.53 -20.06
CA ALA A 235 -14.40 12.27 -20.05
C ALA A 235 -15.61 11.43 -20.51
N LYS A 236 -15.38 10.39 -21.37
CA LYS A 236 -16.43 9.47 -21.85
C LYS A 236 -16.81 8.39 -20.85
N LEU A 237 -16.04 8.21 -19.79
CA LEU A 237 -16.30 7.17 -18.79
C LEU A 237 -17.50 7.56 -17.93
N LYS A 238 -18.36 6.57 -17.67
CA LYS A 238 -19.55 6.74 -16.81
C LYS A 238 -19.14 6.68 -15.33
N GLY A 239 -19.90 7.38 -14.50
CA GLY A 239 -19.80 7.25 -13.04
C GLY A 239 -20.03 5.80 -12.59
N VAL A 240 -19.22 5.32 -11.65
CA VAL A 240 -19.32 3.93 -11.12
C VAL A 240 -20.34 3.81 -10.00
N VAL A 241 -20.72 4.91 -9.36
CA VAL A 241 -21.71 4.94 -8.27
C VAL A 241 -23.09 5.31 -8.82
N ARG A 242 -23.15 6.38 -9.59
CA ARG A 242 -24.39 6.93 -10.19
C ARG A 242 -24.08 7.49 -11.58
N PRO A 243 -25.07 7.55 -12.48
CA PRO A 243 -24.85 7.99 -13.87
C PRO A 243 -24.22 9.37 -14.01
N ASP A 244 -24.58 10.30 -13.13
CA ASP A 244 -24.08 11.67 -13.04
C ASP A 244 -22.90 11.86 -12.07
N GLY A 245 -22.36 10.76 -11.54
CA GLY A 245 -21.23 10.76 -10.62
C GLY A 245 -19.92 11.18 -11.28
N SER A 246 -19.00 11.64 -10.46
CA SER A 246 -17.68 12.11 -10.88
C SER A 246 -16.60 11.02 -10.83
N VAL A 247 -16.79 10.01 -9.97
CA VAL A 247 -15.85 8.89 -9.80
C VAL A 247 -16.08 7.85 -10.88
N THR A 248 -15.03 7.52 -11.62
CA THR A 248 -15.06 6.57 -12.74
C THR A 248 -13.95 5.53 -12.61
N ALA A 249 -14.01 4.48 -13.43
CA ALA A 249 -12.92 3.51 -13.53
C ALA A 249 -11.59 4.12 -14.04
N GLY A 250 -11.61 5.34 -14.59
CA GLY A 250 -10.43 6.04 -15.09
C GLY A 250 -9.73 6.88 -14.03
N ASN A 251 -10.45 7.34 -13.00
CA ASN A 251 -9.94 8.21 -11.94
C ASN A 251 -9.99 7.59 -10.53
N ALA A 252 -10.09 6.26 -10.49
CA ALA A 252 -10.00 5.41 -9.31
C ALA A 252 -8.85 4.43 -9.45
N SER A 253 -8.26 3.98 -8.32
CA SER A 253 -7.32 2.87 -8.31
C SER A 253 -8.00 1.55 -8.68
N GLY A 254 -7.21 0.57 -9.12
CA GLY A 254 -7.70 -0.76 -9.45
C GLY A 254 -7.79 -1.70 -8.25
N VAL A 255 -8.37 -2.86 -8.52
CA VAL A 255 -8.30 -4.07 -7.69
C VAL A 255 -7.06 -4.83 -8.15
N ASN A 256 -6.12 -5.09 -7.26
CA ASN A 256 -4.77 -5.51 -7.64
C ASN A 256 -4.17 -6.55 -6.69
N ASP A 257 -3.12 -7.21 -7.18
CA ASP A 257 -2.31 -8.19 -6.45
C ASP A 257 -0.88 -7.69 -6.35
N GLY A 258 -0.23 -7.89 -5.19
CA GLY A 258 1.16 -7.49 -5.01
C GLY A 258 1.69 -7.68 -3.60
N ALA A 259 3.01 -7.63 -3.45
CA ALA A 259 3.70 -7.71 -2.17
C ALA A 259 4.93 -6.79 -2.14
N ALA A 260 5.32 -6.37 -0.93
CA ALA A 260 6.53 -5.59 -0.69
C ALA A 260 7.16 -5.99 0.64
N ALA A 261 8.48 -5.88 0.74
CA ALA A 261 9.23 -6.14 1.97
C ALA A 261 10.38 -5.14 2.13
N LEU A 262 10.61 -4.73 3.38
CA LEU A 262 11.66 -3.81 3.79
C LEU A 262 12.44 -4.41 4.96
N LEU A 263 13.76 -4.27 4.94
CA LEU A 263 14.67 -4.67 6.01
C LEU A 263 14.99 -3.45 6.86
N LEU A 264 14.70 -3.53 8.16
CA LEU A 264 14.94 -2.47 9.12
C LEU A 264 15.94 -2.92 10.19
N ALA A 265 16.85 -2.03 10.56
CA ALA A 265 17.84 -2.29 11.61
C ALA A 265 18.10 -1.03 12.45
N ASN A 266 18.62 -1.21 13.67
CA ASN A 266 19.31 -0.15 14.37
C ASN A 266 20.73 0.02 13.80
N GLU A 267 21.43 1.08 14.17
CA GLU A 267 22.77 1.41 13.66
C GLU A 267 23.81 0.33 13.96
N GLU A 268 23.81 -0.20 15.18
CA GLU A 268 24.74 -1.25 15.62
C GLU A 268 24.57 -2.52 14.80
N THR A 269 23.33 -2.97 14.61
CA THR A 269 23.01 -4.18 13.85
C THR A 269 23.26 -3.99 12.36
N ALA A 270 22.96 -2.82 11.81
CA ALA A 270 23.29 -2.49 10.43
C ALA A 270 24.81 -2.61 10.21
N LYS A 271 25.62 -2.02 11.09
CA LYS A 271 27.09 -2.12 11.03
C LYS A 271 27.56 -3.56 11.20
N ARG A 272 26.99 -4.31 12.15
CA ARG A 272 27.37 -5.72 12.42
C ARG A 272 27.21 -6.61 11.21
N PHE A 273 26.13 -6.42 10.43
CA PHE A 273 25.81 -7.25 9.25
C PHE A 273 26.18 -6.58 7.91
N GLY A 274 26.96 -5.50 7.92
CA GLY A 274 27.38 -4.81 6.70
C GLY A 274 26.23 -4.18 5.91
N LEU A 275 25.08 -3.96 6.55
CA LEU A 275 23.93 -3.28 5.93
C LEU A 275 24.21 -1.79 5.78
N THR A 276 23.80 -1.24 4.64
CA THR A 276 23.89 0.20 4.40
C THR A 276 22.56 0.85 4.77
N PRO A 277 22.50 1.68 5.84
CA PRO A 277 21.34 2.51 6.09
C PRO A 277 21.04 3.41 4.88
N ARG A 278 19.83 3.33 4.35
CA ARG A 278 19.40 4.14 3.20
C ARG A 278 18.47 5.28 3.60
N ALA A 279 17.60 5.02 4.56
CA ALA A 279 16.77 6.07 5.13
C ALA A 279 16.48 5.78 6.61
N ARG A 280 16.26 6.83 7.36
CA ARG A 280 15.85 6.75 8.77
C ARG A 280 14.36 7.05 8.89
N VAL A 281 13.62 6.28 9.69
CA VAL A 281 12.21 6.56 9.98
C VAL A 281 12.12 7.66 11.03
N LEU A 282 11.66 8.85 10.64
CA LEU A 282 11.50 9.98 11.56
C LEU A 282 10.31 9.77 12.49
N GLY A 283 9.18 9.41 11.95
CA GLY A 283 7.96 9.18 12.72
C GLY A 283 6.79 8.67 11.89
N ILE A 284 5.75 8.25 12.60
CA ILE A 284 4.50 7.79 12.01
C ILE A 284 3.33 8.33 12.82
N ALA A 285 2.22 8.67 12.16
CA ALA A 285 1.00 9.09 12.81
C ALA A 285 -0.23 8.54 12.11
N THR A 286 -1.30 8.35 12.88
CA THR A 286 -2.63 7.96 12.39
C THR A 286 -3.67 8.95 12.88
N ALA A 287 -4.75 9.09 12.12
CA ALA A 287 -5.89 9.91 12.50
C ALA A 287 -7.20 9.23 12.08
N GLY A 288 -8.28 9.48 12.81
CA GLY A 288 -9.64 9.07 12.45
C GLY A 288 -10.39 10.22 11.82
N VAL A 289 -11.31 9.91 10.91
CA VAL A 289 -12.26 10.82 10.27
C VAL A 289 -13.62 10.12 10.13
N ALA A 290 -14.66 10.86 9.75
CA ALA A 290 -15.96 10.25 9.49
C ALA A 290 -15.86 9.19 8.37
N PRO A 291 -16.39 7.96 8.55
CA PRO A 291 -16.29 6.86 7.58
C PRO A 291 -16.74 7.24 6.16
N ARG A 292 -17.80 8.04 6.04
CA ARG A 292 -18.36 8.48 4.75
C ARG A 292 -17.41 9.34 3.90
N VAL A 293 -16.40 9.94 4.53
CA VAL A 293 -15.37 10.76 3.87
C VAL A 293 -13.96 10.24 4.21
N MET A 294 -13.80 8.94 4.32
CA MET A 294 -12.53 8.30 4.70
C MET A 294 -11.33 8.80 3.88
N GLY A 295 -11.58 9.23 2.64
CA GLY A 295 -10.55 9.69 1.71
C GLY A 295 -9.71 10.86 2.22
N ILE A 296 -10.24 11.70 3.12
CA ILE A 296 -9.49 12.84 3.68
C ILE A 296 -8.57 12.47 4.86
N GLY A 297 -8.62 11.22 5.35
CA GLY A 297 -7.82 10.76 6.49
C GLY A 297 -6.32 11.06 6.41
N PRO A 298 -5.66 11.05 5.23
CA PRO A 298 -4.26 11.44 5.09
C PRO A 298 -3.95 12.84 5.60
N ALA A 299 -4.84 13.82 5.40
CA ALA A 299 -4.58 15.20 5.79
C ALA A 299 -4.40 15.36 7.31
N PRO A 300 -5.35 14.97 8.18
CA PRO A 300 -5.13 15.07 9.63
C PRO A 300 -4.02 14.13 10.15
N ALA A 301 -3.77 12.98 9.50
CA ALA A 301 -2.66 12.12 9.88
C ALA A 301 -1.31 12.80 9.59
N THR A 302 -1.17 13.43 8.42
CA THR A 302 0.01 14.21 8.04
C THR A 302 0.20 15.42 8.95
N GLN A 303 -0.83 16.23 9.19
CA GLN A 303 -0.77 17.39 10.07
C GLN A 303 -0.30 17.00 11.48
N LYS A 304 -0.83 15.90 12.02
CA LYS A 304 -0.40 15.35 13.32
C LYS A 304 1.06 14.91 13.32
N LEU A 305 1.53 14.29 12.22
CA LEU A 305 2.91 13.89 12.08
C LEU A 305 3.84 15.10 12.01
N LEU A 306 3.54 16.08 11.16
CA LEU A 306 4.30 17.30 10.99
C LEU A 306 4.43 18.08 12.30
N ALA A 307 3.32 18.26 13.02
CA ALA A 307 3.32 18.91 14.34
C ALA A 307 4.23 18.19 15.34
N ARG A 308 4.23 16.86 15.36
CA ARG A 308 5.09 16.05 16.25
C ARG A 308 6.56 16.18 15.90
N LEU A 309 6.89 16.29 14.61
CA LEU A 309 8.28 16.41 14.13
C LEU A 309 8.77 17.86 14.12
N GLY A 310 7.90 18.85 14.33
CA GLY A 310 8.26 20.26 14.17
C GLY A 310 8.62 20.62 12.72
N MET A 311 7.99 19.95 11.74
CA MET A 311 8.26 20.10 10.31
C MET A 311 7.06 20.74 9.59
N THR A 312 7.32 21.30 8.41
CA THR A 312 6.31 21.77 7.46
C THR A 312 6.31 20.94 6.20
N ILE A 313 5.21 20.96 5.42
CA ILE A 313 5.07 20.18 4.18
C ILE A 313 6.10 20.58 3.12
N ASP A 314 6.57 21.83 3.14
CA ASP A 314 7.52 22.36 2.16
C ASP A 314 8.95 21.81 2.35
N GLN A 315 9.24 21.19 3.49
CA GLN A 315 10.53 20.57 3.75
C GLN A 315 10.70 19.19 3.10
N PHE A 316 9.63 18.62 2.53
CA PHE A 316 9.66 17.32 1.90
C PHE A 316 9.99 17.43 0.40
N ASP A 317 10.96 16.64 -0.04
CA ASP A 317 11.39 16.55 -1.44
C ASP A 317 10.53 15.56 -2.22
N VAL A 318 9.92 14.58 -1.54
CA VAL A 318 9.07 13.54 -2.11
C VAL A 318 7.81 13.39 -1.25
N ILE A 319 6.66 13.34 -1.89
CA ILE A 319 5.35 13.08 -1.27
C ILE A 319 4.70 11.91 -1.99
N GLU A 320 4.69 10.73 -1.38
CA GLU A 320 3.95 9.56 -1.86
C GLU A 320 2.56 9.54 -1.22
N LEU A 321 1.57 10.02 -1.95
CA LEU A 321 0.16 9.98 -1.57
C LEU A 321 -0.53 8.84 -2.29
N ASN A 322 -1.09 7.88 -1.56
CA ASN A 322 -1.87 6.82 -2.21
C ASN A 322 -3.11 7.38 -2.90
N GLU A 323 -3.21 7.15 -4.19
CA GLU A 323 -4.32 7.60 -5.04
C GLU A 323 -5.43 6.54 -5.05
N ALA A 324 -6.12 6.33 -3.94
CA ALA A 324 -7.27 5.42 -3.95
C ALA A 324 -8.33 5.92 -4.95
N PHE A 325 -8.54 7.24 -4.96
CA PHE A 325 -9.39 7.97 -5.90
C PHE A 325 -8.79 9.36 -6.17
N ALA A 326 -8.98 9.89 -7.36
CA ALA A 326 -8.51 11.23 -7.70
C ALA A 326 -9.16 12.32 -6.83
N SER A 327 -10.46 12.20 -6.55
CA SER A 327 -11.19 13.13 -5.65
C SER A 327 -10.55 13.19 -4.26
N GLN A 328 -10.19 12.03 -3.73
CA GLN A 328 -9.52 11.90 -2.44
C GLN A 328 -8.11 12.51 -2.47
N GLY A 329 -7.32 12.21 -3.50
CA GLY A 329 -5.97 12.75 -3.66
C GLY A 329 -5.98 14.28 -3.69
N LEU A 330 -6.82 14.86 -4.54
CA LEU A 330 -6.97 16.30 -4.69
C LEU A 330 -7.45 17.00 -3.40
N ALA A 331 -8.45 16.42 -2.71
CA ALA A 331 -8.93 16.97 -1.45
C ALA A 331 -7.80 17.02 -0.41
N VAL A 332 -7.01 15.95 -0.29
CA VAL A 332 -5.87 15.88 0.65
C VAL A 332 -4.79 16.91 0.31
N LEU A 333 -4.39 17.02 -0.97
CA LEU A 333 -3.39 18.00 -1.40
C LEU A 333 -3.83 19.42 -1.07
N ARG A 334 -5.07 19.79 -1.43
CA ARG A 334 -5.64 21.11 -1.15
C ARG A 334 -5.75 21.41 0.36
N MET A 335 -6.10 20.40 1.20
CA MET A 335 -6.12 20.55 2.66
C MET A 335 -4.73 20.74 3.28
N LEU A 336 -3.69 20.21 2.63
CA LEU A 336 -2.28 20.34 3.04
C LEU A 336 -1.60 21.58 2.44
N GLY A 337 -2.28 22.35 1.59
CA GLY A 337 -1.71 23.51 0.89
C GLY A 337 -0.73 23.14 -0.22
N VAL A 338 -0.83 21.91 -0.76
CA VAL A 338 0.00 21.42 -1.86
C VAL A 338 -0.76 21.59 -3.18
N ALA A 339 -0.08 22.07 -4.22
CA ALA A 339 -0.69 22.25 -5.53
C ALA A 339 -1.10 20.91 -6.16
N ASP A 340 -2.18 20.87 -6.94
CA ASP A 340 -2.71 19.67 -7.61
C ASP A 340 -1.70 19.05 -8.60
N ASP A 341 -0.70 19.79 -9.02
CA ASP A 341 0.34 19.39 -9.98
C ASP A 341 1.76 19.49 -9.43
N ASP A 342 1.89 19.59 -8.12
CA ASP A 342 3.20 19.63 -7.46
C ASP A 342 4.08 18.46 -7.91
N PRO A 343 5.27 18.72 -8.48
CA PRO A 343 6.13 17.67 -9.01
C PRO A 343 6.67 16.70 -7.94
N ARG A 344 6.65 17.08 -6.67
CA ARG A 344 7.05 16.22 -5.54
C ARG A 344 6.05 15.10 -5.26
N VAL A 345 4.78 15.26 -5.72
CA VAL A 345 3.70 14.30 -5.46
C VAL A 345 3.74 13.18 -6.47
N ASN A 346 3.90 11.95 -5.99
CA ASN A 346 3.90 10.73 -6.79
C ASN A 346 4.72 10.90 -8.09
N PRO A 347 6.02 11.19 -8.01
CA PRO A 347 6.83 11.53 -9.19
C PRO A 347 6.89 10.40 -10.22
N ASN A 348 6.66 9.17 -9.79
CA ASN A 348 6.68 7.95 -10.62
C ASN A 348 5.27 7.38 -10.90
N GLY A 349 4.21 8.18 -10.69
CA GLY A 349 2.83 7.74 -10.75
C GLY A 349 2.35 7.13 -9.43
N GLY A 350 1.04 7.15 -9.20
CA GLY A 350 0.41 6.64 -7.99
C GLY A 350 -0.54 5.47 -8.27
N ALA A 351 -1.40 5.15 -7.32
CA ALA A 351 -2.23 3.96 -7.35
C ALA A 351 -3.28 3.93 -8.47
N ILE A 352 -3.70 5.07 -9.01
CA ILE A 352 -4.59 5.12 -10.18
C ILE A 352 -3.91 4.47 -11.40
N ALA A 353 -2.61 4.69 -11.55
CA ALA A 353 -1.82 4.11 -12.63
C ALA A 353 -1.23 2.75 -12.26
N LEU A 354 -0.62 2.61 -11.09
CA LEU A 354 0.13 1.42 -10.68
C LEU A 354 -0.75 0.32 -10.08
N GLY A 355 -1.87 0.69 -9.45
CA GLY A 355 -2.72 -0.23 -8.71
C GLY A 355 -2.61 -0.12 -7.19
N HIS A 356 -3.56 -0.80 -6.49
CA HIS A 356 -3.71 -0.69 -5.04
C HIS A 356 -3.94 -2.06 -4.37
N PRO A 357 -2.93 -2.95 -4.32
CA PRO A 357 -3.00 -4.15 -3.48
C PRO A 357 -2.97 -3.75 -2.02
N LEU A 358 -4.12 -3.78 -1.33
CA LEU A 358 -4.40 -3.08 -0.07
C LEU A 358 -3.27 -3.24 0.97
N GLY A 359 -3.00 -4.46 1.41
CA GLY A 359 -2.02 -4.75 2.47
C GLY A 359 -0.57 -4.44 2.08
N ALA A 360 -0.24 -4.47 0.78
CA ALA A 360 1.10 -4.18 0.27
C ALA A 360 1.34 -2.69 0.02
N SER A 361 0.29 -1.92 -0.29
CA SER A 361 0.42 -0.55 -0.82
C SER A 361 1.21 0.39 0.10
N GLY A 362 0.97 0.34 1.41
CA GLY A 362 1.69 1.21 2.34
C GLY A 362 3.19 0.95 2.39
N ALA A 363 3.60 -0.32 2.32
CA ALA A 363 5.00 -0.73 2.23
C ALA A 363 5.60 -0.32 0.87
N ARG A 364 4.85 -0.43 -0.22
CA ARG A 364 5.25 0.03 -1.56
C ARG A 364 5.52 1.54 -1.58
N LEU A 365 4.66 2.37 -0.97
CA LEU A 365 4.86 3.81 -0.90
C LEU A 365 6.20 4.15 -0.23
N VAL A 366 6.52 3.51 0.90
CA VAL A 366 7.79 3.73 1.61
C VAL A 366 8.98 3.25 0.77
N THR A 367 8.86 2.12 0.09
CA THR A 367 9.89 1.60 -0.82
C THR A 367 10.16 2.61 -1.94
N THR A 368 9.13 3.03 -2.67
CA THR A 368 9.24 3.99 -3.79
C THR A 368 9.83 5.33 -3.32
N ALA A 369 9.38 5.83 -2.16
CA ALA A 369 9.89 7.08 -1.58
C ALA A 369 11.39 6.98 -1.25
N MET A 370 11.84 5.88 -0.65
CA MET A 370 13.24 5.66 -0.35
C MET A 370 14.10 5.65 -1.63
N TYR A 371 13.70 4.91 -2.65
CA TYR A 371 14.40 4.89 -3.95
C TYR A 371 14.42 6.28 -4.60
N GLN A 372 13.31 7.00 -4.57
CA GLN A 372 13.20 8.33 -5.15
C GLN A 372 14.11 9.35 -4.46
N LEU A 373 14.20 9.33 -3.14
CA LEU A 373 15.13 10.19 -2.40
C LEU A 373 16.60 9.98 -2.83
N HIS A 374 17.00 8.72 -3.03
CA HIS A 374 18.36 8.43 -3.49
C HIS A 374 18.58 8.87 -4.93
N ARG A 375 17.61 8.71 -5.81
CA ARG A 375 17.71 9.11 -7.23
C ARG A 375 17.83 10.62 -7.40
N THR A 376 17.11 11.39 -6.59
CA THR A 376 17.06 12.86 -6.68
C THR A 376 18.00 13.56 -5.72
N ASN A 377 18.75 12.84 -4.88
CA ASN A 377 19.48 13.37 -3.75
C ASN A 377 18.61 14.19 -2.78
N GLY A 378 17.29 13.93 -2.78
CA GLY A 378 16.35 14.53 -1.83
C GLY A 378 16.64 14.05 -0.41
N ARG A 379 16.22 14.82 0.60
CA ARG A 379 16.47 14.51 2.00
C ARG A 379 15.26 13.88 2.69
N PHE A 380 14.09 14.46 2.55
CA PHE A 380 12.90 14.05 3.29
C PHE A 380 11.80 13.53 2.36
N ALA A 381 11.16 12.43 2.74
CA ALA A 381 9.95 11.96 2.08
C ALA A 381 8.80 11.76 3.08
N LEU A 382 7.62 12.12 2.64
CA LEU A 382 6.34 11.87 3.30
C LEU A 382 5.58 10.80 2.51
N CYS A 383 5.16 9.72 3.18
CA CYS A 383 4.20 8.78 2.60
C CYS A 383 2.91 8.86 3.41
N THR A 384 1.76 8.95 2.72
CA THR A 384 0.46 9.04 3.40
C THR A 384 -0.64 8.37 2.59
N MET A 385 -1.65 7.84 3.28
CA MET A 385 -2.76 7.15 2.63
C MET A 385 -4.03 7.14 3.46
N CYS A 386 -5.16 7.13 2.75
CA CYS A 386 -6.48 6.91 3.34
C CYS A 386 -6.70 5.43 3.67
N ILE A 387 -7.63 5.20 4.58
CA ILE A 387 -7.94 3.87 5.09
C ILE A 387 -9.45 3.76 5.22
N GLY A 388 -10.02 2.71 4.72
CA GLY A 388 -11.44 2.41 4.86
C GLY A 388 -11.93 2.53 6.30
N VAL A 389 -13.23 2.74 6.48
CA VAL A 389 -13.86 2.97 7.80
C VAL A 389 -13.38 4.27 8.49
N GLY A 390 -12.82 5.22 7.71
CA GLY A 390 -12.55 6.56 8.21
C GLY A 390 -11.25 6.73 9.00
N GLN A 391 -10.11 6.36 8.42
CA GLN A 391 -8.80 6.63 8.99
C GLN A 391 -7.82 7.15 7.95
N GLY A 392 -6.68 7.66 8.43
CA GLY A 392 -5.50 7.96 7.65
C GLY A 392 -4.23 7.60 8.39
N ILE A 393 -3.15 7.40 7.65
CA ILE A 393 -1.82 7.11 8.18
C ILE A 393 -0.78 7.91 7.39
N ALA A 394 0.25 8.39 8.07
CA ALA A 394 1.38 9.09 7.47
C ALA A 394 2.70 8.66 8.13
N ILE A 395 3.74 8.49 7.35
CA ILE A 395 5.11 8.21 7.79
C ILE A 395 6.07 9.18 7.12
N ALA A 396 7.07 9.66 7.86
CA ALA A 396 8.14 10.49 7.35
C ALA A 396 9.46 9.72 7.44
N ILE A 397 10.26 9.78 6.37
CA ILE A 397 11.60 9.19 6.31
C ILE A 397 12.60 10.25 5.85
N GLU A 398 13.84 10.08 6.28
CA GLU A 398 14.98 10.92 5.89
C GLU A 398 16.06 10.05 5.26
N ARG A 399 16.54 10.42 4.07
CA ARG A 399 17.71 9.78 3.44
C ARG A 399 18.96 10.01 4.29
N VAL A 400 19.76 9.00 4.46
CA VAL A 400 21.03 9.01 5.19
C VAL A 400 22.17 8.58 4.29
#